data_f09a3c60af20a48a0eb22466875e71bf
#
_entry.id   f09a3c60af20a48a0eb22466875e71bf
#
_cell.length_a   1.000
_cell.length_b   1.000
_cell.length_c   1.000
_cell.angle_alpha   90.00
_cell.angle_beta   90.00
_cell.angle_gamma   90.00
#
_symmetry.space_group_name_H-M   'P 1'
#
loop_
_entity.id
_entity.type
_entity.pdbx_description
1 polymer ?
#
loop_
_entity_poly.entity_id
_entity_poly.type
_entity_poly.pdbx_seq_one_letter_code
_entity_poly.pdbx_strand_id
1 'polypeptide(L)'
;WMVQGNCLFMDRQNVKEGLKTILQGIDKIKHGVSIWIFPEGTRNRNEKETDLLPFKEGSLKIAEKTGCPGIPVAITGTADVFEKHLPFIRPARVTIEFGEPFFVKELPPEQKKFPGAYTRDRILEMLEREQHGLTGDQEAAGQH
;
A
#
# COMPACT_ATOMS: atom_id res chain seq x y z
N TRP A 1 19.79 -0.55 -11.72
CA TRP A 1 19.15 -1.85 -11.49
C TRP A 1 17.61 -1.71 -11.34
N MET A 2 17.10 -0.61 -10.80
CA MET A 2 15.63 -0.37 -10.67
C MET A 2 14.92 -0.34 -12.03
N VAL A 3 15.55 0.22 -13.07
CA VAL A 3 15.00 0.19 -14.43
C VAL A 3 14.90 -1.23 -14.97
N GLN A 4 15.91 -2.07 -14.69
CA GLN A 4 15.90 -3.50 -15.04
C GLN A 4 14.81 -4.28 -14.27
N GLY A 5 14.45 -3.81 -13.05
CA GLY A 5 13.35 -4.33 -12.26
C GLY A 5 11.96 -3.84 -12.68
N ASN A 6 11.80 -3.23 -13.85
CA ASN A 6 10.53 -2.66 -14.34
C ASN A 6 9.91 -1.59 -13.43
N CYS A 7 10.70 -0.93 -12.56
CA CYS A 7 10.20 0.15 -11.74
C CYS A 7 9.78 1.34 -12.59
N LEU A 8 8.62 1.90 -12.26
CA LEU A 8 8.15 3.16 -12.82
C LEU A 8 8.52 4.30 -11.88
N PHE A 9 9.14 5.33 -12.44
CA PHE A 9 9.53 6.52 -11.68
C PHE A 9 8.49 7.61 -11.88
N MET A 10 7.97 8.13 -10.77
CA MET A 10 7.03 9.25 -10.79
C MET A 10 7.71 10.51 -10.27
N ASP A 11 7.86 11.51 -11.13
CA ASP A 11 8.24 12.84 -10.68
C ASP A 11 7.05 13.51 -9.99
N ARG A 12 7.23 13.86 -8.71
CA ARG A 12 6.19 14.44 -7.86
C ARG A 12 5.96 15.92 -8.12
N GLN A 13 6.91 16.58 -8.73
CA GLN A 13 6.87 18.02 -9.02
C GLN A 13 6.36 18.30 -10.45
N ASN A 14 6.41 17.30 -11.33
CA ASN A 14 6.00 17.44 -12.73
C ASN A 14 4.75 16.61 -13.04
N VAL A 15 3.61 17.30 -13.12
CA VAL A 15 2.30 16.66 -13.40
C VAL A 15 2.30 15.94 -14.76
N LYS A 16 3.02 16.45 -15.77
CA LYS A 16 3.11 15.83 -17.10
C LYS A 16 3.88 14.50 -17.05
N GLU A 17 4.98 14.45 -16.31
CA GLU A 17 5.76 13.22 -16.11
C GLU A 17 4.98 12.21 -15.27
N GLY A 18 4.24 12.67 -14.26
CA GLY A 18 3.33 11.81 -13.48
C GLY A 18 2.25 11.17 -14.37
N LEU A 19 1.65 11.92 -15.28
CA LEU A 19 0.66 11.39 -16.22
C LEU A 19 1.28 10.35 -17.17
N LYS A 20 2.48 10.60 -17.68
CA LYS A 20 3.22 9.66 -18.53
C LYS A 20 3.49 8.33 -17.81
N THR A 21 3.89 8.40 -16.55
CA THR A 21 4.08 7.22 -15.70
C THR A 21 2.78 6.42 -15.51
N ILE A 22 1.65 7.10 -15.32
CA ILE A 22 0.33 6.44 -15.23
C ILE A 22 -0.01 5.74 -16.55
N LEU A 23 0.24 6.37 -17.70
CA LEU A 23 -0.02 5.75 -19.00
C LEU A 23 0.86 4.52 -19.24
N GLN A 24 2.14 4.57 -18.85
CA GLN A 24 3.03 3.40 -18.90
C GLN A 24 2.54 2.27 -18.00
N GLY A 25 2.02 2.60 -16.81
CA GLY A 25 1.40 1.62 -15.90
C GLY A 25 0.18 0.95 -16.53
N ILE A 26 -0.69 1.73 -17.15
CA ILE A 26 -1.88 1.21 -17.87
C ILE A 26 -1.45 0.24 -18.98
N ASP A 27 -0.44 0.59 -19.75
CA ASP A 27 0.09 -0.26 -20.83
C ASP A 27 0.63 -1.58 -20.28
N LYS A 28 1.43 -1.54 -19.21
CA LYS A 28 1.96 -2.76 -18.55
C LYS A 28 0.84 -3.67 -18.05
N ILE A 29 -0.21 -3.14 -17.43
CA ILE A 29 -1.36 -3.94 -16.97
C ILE A 29 -2.07 -4.61 -18.13
N LYS A 30 -2.26 -3.92 -19.24
CA LYS A 30 -2.86 -4.49 -20.45
C LYS A 30 -2.05 -5.66 -21.03
N HIS A 31 -0.75 -5.65 -20.77
CA HIS A 31 0.15 -6.75 -21.16
C HIS A 31 0.32 -7.81 -20.05
N GLY A 32 -0.55 -7.83 -19.04
CA GLY A 32 -0.58 -8.84 -18.00
C GLY A 32 0.43 -8.66 -16.86
N VAL A 33 1.03 -7.46 -16.74
CA VAL A 33 1.97 -7.17 -15.65
C VAL A 33 1.23 -6.59 -14.46
N SER A 34 1.40 -7.17 -13.28
CA SER A 34 0.90 -6.60 -12.03
C SER A 34 1.74 -5.41 -11.59
N ILE A 35 1.09 -4.40 -10.98
CA ILE A 35 1.77 -3.20 -10.49
C ILE A 35 1.59 -3.09 -9.00
N TRP A 36 2.70 -2.87 -8.29
CA TRP A 36 2.72 -2.53 -6.87
C TRP A 36 2.80 -1.01 -6.71
N ILE A 37 1.91 -0.45 -5.90
CA ILE A 37 1.81 1.00 -5.68
C ILE A 37 1.88 1.31 -4.19
N PHE A 38 2.67 2.33 -3.84
CA PHE A 38 2.69 2.93 -2.51
C PHE A 38 1.91 4.24 -2.54
N PRO A 39 0.62 4.24 -2.18
CA PRO A 39 -0.29 5.36 -2.45
C PRO A 39 -0.06 6.59 -1.56
N GLU A 40 0.61 6.46 -0.43
CA GLU A 40 1.06 7.59 0.38
C GLU A 40 2.04 8.49 -0.39
N GLY A 41 2.80 7.88 -1.30
CA GLY A 41 3.74 8.57 -2.17
C GLY A 41 4.92 9.19 -1.43
N THR A 42 5.08 8.94 -0.15
CA THR A 42 6.21 9.35 0.67
C THR A 42 6.44 8.34 1.78
N ARG A 43 7.62 8.44 2.42
CA ARG A 43 7.91 7.62 3.59
C ARG A 43 7.09 8.13 4.77
N ASN A 44 6.30 7.24 5.39
CA ASN A 44 5.61 7.54 6.63
C ASN A 44 6.63 7.46 7.78
N ARG A 45 6.68 8.51 8.62
CA ARG A 45 7.56 8.59 9.78
C ARG A 45 6.80 8.57 11.10
N ASN A 46 5.50 8.28 11.05
CA ASN A 46 4.68 8.18 12.24
C ASN A 46 5.10 6.94 13.05
N GLU A 47 4.99 7.01 14.36
CA GLU A 47 5.42 5.95 15.26
C GLU A 47 4.51 4.71 15.17
N LYS A 48 3.23 4.94 14.89
CA LYS A 48 2.24 3.86 14.77
C LYS A 48 2.02 3.48 13.32
N GLU A 49 2.07 2.20 13.03
CA GLU A 49 1.80 1.64 11.69
C GLU A 49 0.36 1.88 11.21
N THR A 50 -0.59 2.04 12.16
CA THR A 50 -1.98 2.40 11.87
C THR A 50 -2.18 3.89 11.54
N ASP A 51 -1.18 4.74 11.78
CA ASP A 51 -1.26 6.17 11.49
C ASP A 51 -0.84 6.44 10.03
N LEU A 52 -1.65 5.94 9.09
CA LEU A 52 -1.43 6.07 7.65
C LEU A 52 -1.63 7.50 7.18
N LEU A 53 -0.73 7.97 6.32
CA LEU A 53 -0.89 9.25 5.61
C LEU A 53 -2.07 9.16 4.61
N PRO A 54 -2.62 10.32 4.19
CA PRO A 54 -3.64 10.33 3.15
C PRO A 54 -3.13 9.72 1.85
N PHE A 55 -3.94 8.83 1.24
CA PHE A 55 -3.61 8.23 -0.04
C PHE A 55 -3.89 9.21 -1.18
N LYS A 56 -2.99 9.24 -2.16
CA LYS A 56 -3.17 10.06 -3.35
C LYS A 56 -4.18 9.42 -4.29
N GLU A 57 -5.28 10.10 -4.55
CA GLU A 57 -6.36 9.60 -5.42
C GLU A 57 -5.88 9.25 -6.83
N GLY A 58 -4.85 9.94 -7.32
CA GLY A 58 -4.22 9.62 -8.61
C GLY A 58 -3.61 8.22 -8.69
N SER A 59 -3.24 7.61 -7.56
CA SER A 59 -2.64 6.28 -7.50
C SER A 59 -3.56 5.19 -8.06
N LEU A 60 -4.87 5.31 -7.82
CA LEU A 60 -5.87 4.32 -8.24
C LEU A 60 -6.48 4.60 -9.61
N LYS A 61 -6.10 5.69 -10.27
CA LYS A 61 -6.53 5.99 -11.65
C LYS A 61 -6.13 4.89 -12.64
N ILE A 62 -5.05 4.19 -12.38
CA ILE A 62 -4.61 3.05 -13.20
C ILE A 62 -5.66 1.94 -13.12
N ALA A 63 -6.09 1.54 -11.91
CA ALA A 63 -7.10 0.52 -11.71
C ALA A 63 -8.47 0.93 -12.28
N GLU A 64 -8.87 2.20 -12.09
CA GLU A 64 -10.11 2.73 -12.66
C GLU A 64 -10.13 2.65 -14.19
N LYS A 65 -9.04 3.05 -14.84
CA LYS A 65 -8.96 3.11 -16.31
C LYS A 65 -8.80 1.74 -16.96
N THR A 66 -8.07 0.84 -16.33
CA THR A 66 -7.85 -0.51 -16.87
C THR A 66 -8.98 -1.47 -16.52
N GLY A 67 -9.73 -1.18 -15.44
CA GLY A 67 -10.72 -2.09 -14.89
C GLY A 67 -10.11 -3.32 -14.20
N CYS A 68 -8.81 -3.30 -13.91
CA CYS A 68 -8.18 -4.35 -13.13
C CYS A 68 -8.58 -4.25 -11.64
N PRO A 69 -8.58 -5.39 -10.91
CA PRO A 69 -8.81 -5.37 -9.48
C PRO A 69 -7.68 -4.65 -8.74
N GLY A 70 -8.04 -3.88 -7.70
CA GLY A 70 -7.14 -3.41 -6.67
C GLY A 70 -7.11 -4.41 -5.52
N ILE A 71 -5.93 -4.71 -5.00
CA ILE A 71 -5.76 -5.56 -3.81
C ILE A 71 -5.12 -4.69 -2.75
N PRO A 72 -5.81 -4.40 -1.63
CA PRO A 72 -5.18 -3.71 -0.50
C PRO A 72 -4.17 -4.64 0.15
N VAL A 73 -3.01 -4.11 0.52
CA VAL A 73 -1.95 -4.88 1.18
C VAL A 73 -1.48 -4.13 2.41
N ALA A 74 -1.57 -4.80 3.56
CA ALA A 74 -1.02 -4.32 4.82
C ALA A 74 0.35 -4.94 5.07
N ILE A 75 1.32 -4.13 5.51
CA ILE A 75 2.67 -4.57 5.84
C ILE A 75 3.02 -4.02 7.22
N THR A 76 3.41 -4.90 8.14
CA THR A 76 3.80 -4.56 9.51
C THR A 76 5.20 -5.04 9.84
N GLY A 77 5.86 -4.41 10.82
CA GLY A 77 7.17 -4.79 11.32
C GLY A 77 8.36 -4.34 10.46
N THR A 78 8.13 -3.62 9.36
CA THR A 78 9.23 -3.18 8.47
C THR A 78 10.17 -2.18 9.13
N ALA A 79 9.66 -1.29 10.01
CA ALA A 79 10.46 -0.30 10.71
C ALA A 79 11.45 -0.96 11.70
N ASP A 80 11.10 -2.13 12.24
CA ASP A 80 11.95 -2.89 13.16
C ASP A 80 13.18 -3.51 12.48
N VAL A 81 13.12 -3.71 11.16
CA VAL A 81 14.25 -4.25 10.39
C VAL A 81 15.40 -3.25 10.29
N PHE A 82 15.10 -1.97 10.07
CA PHE A 82 16.12 -0.96 9.75
C PHE A 82 15.89 0.39 10.41
N GLU A 83 14.70 0.99 10.31
CA GLU A 83 14.49 2.39 10.66
C GLU A 83 14.67 2.70 12.14
N LYS A 84 14.26 1.80 13.02
CA LYS A 84 14.44 1.92 14.47
C LYS A 84 15.86 1.63 14.95
N HIS A 85 16.71 1.06 14.08
CA HIS A 85 18.04 0.58 14.43
C HIS A 85 19.17 1.15 13.56
N LEU A 86 18.91 2.24 12.84
CA LEU A 86 19.92 2.89 12.00
C LEU A 86 21.25 3.11 12.73
N PRO A 87 22.39 2.79 12.10
CA PRO A 87 22.58 2.30 10.71
C PRO A 87 22.57 0.77 10.56
N PHE A 88 22.19 0.00 11.56
CA PHE A 88 22.28 -1.45 11.59
C PHE A 88 20.95 -2.09 11.17
N ILE A 89 21.05 -3.18 10.40
CA ILE A 89 19.93 -4.05 10.08
C ILE A 89 19.81 -5.11 11.18
N ARG A 90 18.59 -5.32 11.69
CA ARG A 90 18.31 -6.38 12.67
C ARG A 90 17.26 -7.33 12.13
N PRO A 91 17.32 -8.62 12.49
CA PRO A 91 16.23 -9.53 12.16
C PRO A 91 14.97 -9.10 12.89
N ALA A 92 13.88 -8.98 12.15
CA ALA A 92 12.57 -8.65 12.68
C ALA A 92 11.49 -9.46 11.97
N ARG A 93 10.36 -9.64 12.62
CA ARG A 93 9.20 -10.27 12.01
C ARG A 93 8.46 -9.24 11.16
N VAL A 94 8.33 -9.54 9.87
CA VAL A 94 7.55 -8.73 8.93
C VAL A 94 6.35 -9.55 8.50
N THR A 95 5.16 -9.00 8.63
CA THR A 95 3.92 -9.61 8.14
C THR A 95 3.41 -8.86 6.93
N ILE A 96 2.97 -9.60 5.92
CA ILE A 96 2.32 -9.07 4.71
C ILE A 96 0.97 -9.74 4.59
N GLU A 97 -0.10 -8.97 4.70
CA GLU A 97 -1.48 -9.42 4.54
C GLU A 97 -2.06 -8.87 3.23
N PHE A 98 -2.66 -9.74 2.43
CA PHE A 98 -3.40 -9.38 1.22
C PHE A 98 -4.88 -9.38 1.53
N GLY A 99 -5.54 -8.25 1.32
CA GLY A 99 -6.99 -8.12 1.52
C GLY A 99 -7.78 -8.58 0.30
N GLU A 100 -9.09 -8.48 0.42
CA GLU A 100 -10.02 -8.86 -0.65
C GLU A 100 -9.87 -7.95 -1.87
N PRO A 101 -9.79 -8.53 -3.09
CA PRO A 101 -9.76 -7.75 -4.32
C PRO A 101 -11.04 -6.93 -4.50
N PHE A 102 -10.91 -5.72 -4.99
CA PHE A 102 -12.06 -4.87 -5.33
C PHE A 102 -11.88 -4.21 -6.69
N PHE A 103 -13.00 -3.90 -7.33
CA PHE A 103 -13.02 -3.17 -8.59
C PHE A 103 -13.51 -1.74 -8.36
N VAL A 104 -12.71 -0.74 -8.73
CA VAL A 104 -13.08 0.68 -8.55
C VAL A 104 -14.41 1.01 -9.23
N LYS A 105 -14.70 0.35 -10.36
CA LYS A 105 -15.95 0.57 -11.11
C LYS A 105 -17.20 0.04 -10.40
N GLU A 106 -17.05 -0.93 -9.52
CA GLU A 106 -18.14 -1.61 -8.79
C GLU A 106 -18.41 -0.96 -7.42
N LEU A 107 -17.55 -0.06 -6.97
CA LEU A 107 -17.74 0.66 -5.73
C LEU A 107 -19.00 1.54 -5.76
N PRO A 108 -19.68 1.71 -4.61
CA PRO A 108 -20.75 2.67 -4.45
C PRO A 108 -20.32 4.08 -4.89
N PRO A 109 -21.25 4.93 -5.39
CA PRO A 109 -20.92 6.24 -5.96
C PRO A 109 -20.08 7.13 -5.04
N GLU A 110 -20.31 7.06 -3.73
CA GLU A 110 -19.57 7.84 -2.73
C GLU A 110 -18.13 7.38 -2.60
N GLN A 111 -17.89 6.06 -2.55
CA GLN A 111 -16.57 5.46 -2.45
C GLN A 111 -15.79 5.51 -3.78
N LYS A 112 -16.52 5.42 -4.90
CA LYS A 112 -15.96 5.56 -6.24
C LYS A 112 -15.35 6.93 -6.50
N LYS A 113 -15.90 7.96 -5.86
CA LYS A 113 -15.37 9.33 -5.95
C LYS A 113 -14.01 9.46 -5.28
N PHE A 114 -13.77 8.69 -4.23
CA PHE A 114 -12.55 8.71 -3.42
C PHE A 114 -11.98 7.31 -3.20
N PRO A 115 -11.53 6.61 -4.27
CA PRO A 115 -11.07 5.23 -4.15
C PRO A 115 -9.78 5.11 -3.31
N GLY A 116 -8.98 6.19 -3.22
CA GLY A 116 -7.81 6.24 -2.34
C GLY A 116 -8.20 6.17 -0.86
N ALA A 117 -9.21 6.94 -0.45
CA ALA A 117 -9.73 6.90 0.91
C ALA A 117 -10.32 5.51 1.24
N TYR A 118 -11.10 4.95 0.33
CA TYR A 118 -11.63 3.59 0.48
C TYR A 118 -10.52 2.55 0.70
N THR A 119 -9.48 2.58 -0.12
CA THR A 119 -8.36 1.63 0.00
C THR A 119 -7.60 1.83 1.30
N ARG A 120 -7.40 3.08 1.72
CA ARG A 120 -6.76 3.42 2.99
C ARG A 120 -7.53 2.83 4.17
N ASP A 121 -8.84 2.99 4.21
CA ASP A 121 -9.68 2.47 5.28
C ASP A 121 -9.61 0.94 5.35
N ARG A 122 -9.59 0.25 4.20
CA ARG A 122 -9.40 -1.21 4.14
C ARG A 122 -8.05 -1.66 4.70
N ILE A 123 -6.97 -0.96 4.35
CA ILE A 123 -5.64 -1.27 4.88
C ILE A 123 -5.59 -0.98 6.39
N LEU A 124 -6.21 0.11 6.84
CA LEU A 124 -6.28 0.44 8.27
C LEU A 124 -7.00 -0.65 9.07
N GLU A 125 -8.16 -1.12 8.60
CA GLU A 125 -8.89 -2.24 9.22
C GLU A 125 -8.03 -3.52 9.33
N MET A 126 -7.19 -3.80 8.32
CA MET A 126 -6.28 -4.95 8.33
C MET A 126 -5.18 -4.77 9.38
N LEU A 127 -4.55 -3.60 9.45
CA LEU A 127 -3.51 -3.27 10.42
C LEU A 127 -4.03 -3.32 11.87
N GLU A 128 -5.24 -2.81 12.12
CA GLU A 128 -5.88 -2.85 13.44
C GLU A 128 -6.18 -4.28 13.90
N ARG A 129 -6.68 -5.12 12.99
CA ARG A 129 -6.91 -6.56 13.30
C ARG A 129 -5.64 -7.29 13.69
N GLU A 130 -4.54 -7.02 12.99
CA GLU A 130 -3.26 -7.65 13.28
C GLU A 130 -2.73 -7.20 14.65
N GLN A 131 -2.83 -5.92 14.99
CA GLN A 131 -2.44 -5.42 16.30
C GLN A 131 -3.24 -6.08 17.44
N HIS A 132 -4.53 -6.28 17.27
CA HIS A 132 -5.37 -6.96 18.25
C HIS A 132 -5.06 -8.46 18.35
N GLY A 133 -4.71 -9.13 17.25
CA GLY A 133 -4.28 -10.53 17.25
C GLY A 133 -2.97 -10.75 18.00
N LEU A 134 -2.00 -9.86 17.82
CA LEU A 134 -0.70 -9.93 18.50
C LEU A 134 -0.81 -9.69 20.02
N THR A 135 -1.73 -8.85 20.46
CA THR A 135 -1.99 -8.64 21.90
C THR A 135 -2.65 -9.84 22.56
N GLY A 136 -3.54 -10.55 21.86
CA GLY A 136 -4.18 -11.77 22.36
C GLY A 136 -3.21 -12.94 22.54
N ASP A 137 -2.26 -13.10 21.64
CA ASP A 137 -1.25 -14.16 21.70
C ASP A 137 -0.21 -13.93 22.82
N GLN A 138 0.08 -12.68 23.18
CA GLN A 138 1.00 -12.36 24.27
C GLN A 138 0.37 -12.59 25.67
N GLU A 139 -0.93 -12.36 25.83
CA GLU A 139 -1.64 -12.67 27.08
C GLU A 139 -1.78 -14.18 27.29
N ALA A 140 -1.94 -14.97 26.24
CA ALA A 140 -2.02 -16.42 26.32
C ALA A 140 -0.67 -17.10 26.64
N ALA A 141 0.44 -16.51 26.22
CA ALA A 141 1.79 -17.03 26.46
C ALA A 141 2.36 -16.69 27.87
N GLY A 142 1.74 -15.74 28.58
CA GLY A 142 2.18 -15.30 29.90
C GLY A 142 1.58 -16.08 31.10
N GLN A 143 0.76 -17.11 30.84
CA GLN A 143 0.07 -17.90 31.90
C GLN A 143 0.58 -19.35 32.03
N HIS A 144 1.84 -19.59 31.68
CA HIS A 144 2.48 -20.90 31.97
C HIS A 144 3.77 -20.72 32.73
#